data_be28506e1cfb5f2c65e018d31cbb5b50
#
_entry.id   be28506e1cfb5f2c65e018d31cbb5b50
#
_cell.length_a   1.000
_cell.length_b   1.000
_cell.length_c   1.000
_cell.angle_alpha   90.00
_cell.angle_beta   90.00
_cell.angle_gamma   90.00
#
_symmetry.space_group_name_H-M   'P 1'
#
loop_
_entity.id
_entity.type
_entity.pdbx_description
1 polymer ?
#
loop_
_entity_poly.entity_id
_entity_poly.type
_entity_poly.pdbx_seq_one_letter_code
_entity_poly.pdbx_strand_id
1 'polypeptide(L)'
;MENKKALVGMSGGVDSSVAACLMLKQNFTCAGATMRLHNFSCGGADDAADAGAVARKLGIPHHILSFQPEFEQHVIRQFVTAYENGLTPNPCVQCNAHLKFGAMLDKALEMGFDYVVSGHYARVRQDPQNGRYLLYKAEDRSKDQTYFLACLNQHQLSHILFPLGSLTKAEVRKIAEKEGLITARKRDSQDICFVPDGDYAAFLQQYTGKNYPEGNYLDLEGKVVGRHKGAVCYTRGQRKGLGLALGTPVYVCSKDMQANTVTVGPNESLFSSGLRAKDWNWFPFPALTAPMQVTAKIRHSQHELPATVYPEENGFARVEFETPQRAITPGQAVVLYDGDDVVGGGTITEIL
;
A
#
# COMPACT_ATOMS: atom_id res chain seq x y z
N MET A 1 -27.85 8.85 23.76
CA MET A 1 -26.86 8.86 22.62
C MET A 1 -26.90 7.48 21.99
N GLU A 2 -27.23 7.38 20.71
CA GLU A 2 -27.18 6.10 20.00
C GLU A 2 -25.77 5.54 20.09
N ASN A 3 -25.70 4.24 20.41
CA ASN A 3 -24.43 3.56 20.60
C ASN A 3 -23.84 3.31 19.21
N LYS A 4 -22.75 4.01 18.83
CA LYS A 4 -22.09 3.87 17.52
C LYS A 4 -21.65 2.44 17.29
N LYS A 5 -21.86 1.92 16.07
CA LYS A 5 -21.56 0.55 15.68
C LYS A 5 -20.33 0.50 14.81
N ALA A 6 -19.43 -0.44 15.07
CA ALA A 6 -18.17 -0.56 14.35
C ALA A 6 -17.90 -2.01 13.90
N LEU A 7 -17.62 -2.20 12.60
CA LEU A 7 -17.13 -3.46 12.04
C LEU A 7 -15.60 -3.42 12.05
N VAL A 8 -14.97 -4.27 12.85
CA VAL A 8 -13.52 -4.32 12.99
C VAL A 8 -12.92 -5.32 12.00
N GLY A 9 -12.10 -4.86 11.08
CA GLY A 9 -11.33 -5.72 10.19
C GLY A 9 -10.27 -6.50 10.97
N MET A 10 -10.48 -7.80 11.16
CA MET A 10 -9.63 -8.68 11.94
C MET A 10 -8.83 -9.61 11.04
N SER A 11 -7.51 -9.41 10.99
CA SER A 11 -6.58 -10.19 10.16
C SER A 11 -5.90 -11.33 10.93
N GLY A 12 -6.32 -11.61 12.18
CA GLY A 12 -5.60 -12.55 13.04
C GLY A 12 -4.24 -12.05 13.55
N GLY A 13 -3.89 -10.79 13.32
CA GLY A 13 -2.68 -10.13 13.83
C GLY A 13 -2.93 -9.36 15.12
N VAL A 14 -1.83 -8.95 15.80
CA VAL A 14 -1.90 -8.21 17.08
C VAL A 14 -2.60 -6.86 16.93
N ASP A 15 -2.33 -6.13 15.85
CA ASP A 15 -2.83 -4.77 15.65
C ASP A 15 -4.36 -4.74 15.53
N SER A 16 -4.94 -5.57 14.67
CA SER A 16 -6.39 -5.67 14.53
C SER A 16 -7.09 -6.15 15.80
N SER A 17 -6.44 -7.04 16.55
CA SER A 17 -6.95 -7.53 17.85
C SER A 17 -7.02 -6.42 18.89
N VAL A 18 -5.97 -5.60 18.99
CA VAL A 18 -5.93 -4.45 19.91
C VAL A 18 -6.90 -3.36 19.45
N ALA A 19 -7.03 -3.13 18.14
CA ALA A 19 -8.01 -2.19 17.60
C ALA A 19 -9.43 -2.54 18.08
N ALA A 20 -9.83 -3.83 18.00
CA ALA A 20 -11.12 -4.29 18.50
C ALA A 20 -11.30 -4.03 20.00
N CYS A 21 -10.28 -4.35 20.80
CA CYS A 21 -10.30 -4.12 22.25
C CYS A 21 -10.46 -2.63 22.59
N LEU A 22 -9.77 -1.74 21.90
CA LEU A 22 -9.85 -0.29 22.14
C LEU A 22 -11.22 0.28 21.80
N MET A 23 -11.85 -0.20 20.71
CA MET A 23 -13.20 0.26 20.34
C MET A 23 -14.25 -0.16 21.37
N LEU A 24 -14.15 -1.36 21.92
CA LEU A 24 -15.02 -1.80 23.03
C LEU A 24 -14.84 -0.92 24.27
N LYS A 25 -13.60 -0.54 24.62
CA LYS A 25 -13.31 0.37 25.74
C LYS A 25 -13.85 1.79 25.50
N GLN A 26 -14.04 2.18 24.26
CA GLN A 26 -14.67 3.44 23.88
C GLN A 26 -16.20 3.34 23.75
N ASN A 27 -16.81 2.24 24.25
CA ASN A 27 -18.24 1.98 24.25
C ASN A 27 -18.88 1.87 22.86
N PHE A 28 -18.13 1.43 21.83
CA PHE A 28 -18.73 1.05 20.55
C PHE A 28 -19.38 -0.34 20.64
N THR A 29 -20.48 -0.52 19.94
CA THR A 29 -20.99 -1.85 19.64
C THR A 29 -20.20 -2.44 18.49
N CYS A 30 -19.39 -3.48 18.75
CA CYS A 30 -18.45 -4.04 17.78
C CYS A 30 -18.86 -5.42 17.28
N ALA A 31 -18.53 -5.69 16.00
CA ALA A 31 -18.38 -7.02 15.44
C ALA A 31 -17.03 -7.12 14.72
N GLY A 32 -16.44 -8.31 14.71
CA GLY A 32 -15.24 -8.60 13.93
C GLY A 32 -15.58 -9.08 12.52
N ALA A 33 -14.75 -8.75 11.54
CA ALA A 33 -14.84 -9.29 10.20
C ALA A 33 -13.47 -9.71 9.68
N THR A 34 -13.36 -10.95 9.18
CA THR A 34 -12.18 -11.42 8.44
C THR A 34 -12.52 -11.54 6.97
N MET A 35 -11.72 -10.91 6.11
CA MET A 35 -11.89 -11.00 4.66
C MET A 35 -11.26 -12.29 4.11
N ARG A 36 -12.02 -13.05 3.35
CA ARG A 36 -11.49 -14.13 2.51
C ARG A 36 -11.24 -13.58 1.12
N LEU A 37 -9.95 -13.36 0.77
CA LEU A 37 -9.53 -12.69 -0.46
C LEU A 37 -9.08 -13.65 -1.56
N HIS A 38 -8.49 -14.80 -1.21
CA HIS A 38 -7.98 -15.79 -2.16
C HIS A 38 -7.94 -17.19 -1.53
N ASN A 39 -7.79 -18.20 -2.39
CA ASN A 39 -7.69 -19.61 -1.97
C ASN A 39 -6.23 -20.10 -1.86
N PHE A 40 -5.25 -19.21 -2.06
CA PHE A 40 -3.84 -19.58 -1.90
C PHE A 40 -3.52 -19.75 -0.42
N SER A 41 -2.79 -20.81 -0.09
CA SER A 41 -2.52 -21.29 1.28
C SER A 41 -1.51 -20.45 2.09
N CYS A 42 -1.47 -19.15 1.89
CA CYS A 42 -0.63 -18.26 2.70
C CYS A 42 -1.44 -17.68 3.86
N GLY A 43 -1.41 -18.34 5.01
CA GLY A 43 -1.90 -17.81 6.30
C GLY A 43 -3.42 -17.79 6.53
N GLY A 44 -4.24 -17.99 5.50
CA GLY A 44 -5.66 -17.64 5.55
C GLY A 44 -6.55 -18.42 6.53
N ALA A 45 -6.34 -19.71 6.74
CA ALA A 45 -7.17 -20.52 7.64
C ALA A 45 -6.81 -20.27 9.11
N ASP A 46 -5.52 -20.21 9.42
CA ASP A 46 -5.00 -19.98 10.77
C ASP A 46 -5.31 -18.53 11.21
N ASP A 47 -5.15 -17.56 10.30
CA ASP A 47 -5.44 -16.15 10.59
C ASP A 47 -6.92 -15.91 10.91
N ALA A 48 -7.83 -16.56 10.18
CA ALA A 48 -9.27 -16.48 10.46
C ALA A 48 -9.63 -17.19 11.78
N ALA A 49 -8.96 -18.30 12.11
CA ALA A 49 -9.15 -19.00 13.37
C ALA A 49 -8.66 -18.14 14.55
N ASP A 50 -7.49 -17.50 14.44
CA ASP A 50 -6.96 -16.57 15.43
C ASP A 50 -7.88 -15.37 15.62
N ALA A 51 -8.36 -14.77 14.54
CA ALA A 51 -9.33 -13.65 14.58
C ALA A 51 -10.62 -14.07 15.29
N GLY A 52 -11.15 -15.25 14.97
CA GLY A 52 -12.33 -15.82 15.64
C GLY A 52 -12.09 -16.12 17.13
N ALA A 53 -10.91 -16.58 17.50
CA ALA A 53 -10.56 -16.80 18.90
C ALA A 53 -10.47 -15.49 19.71
N VAL A 54 -9.88 -14.44 19.10
CA VAL A 54 -9.86 -13.11 19.70
C VAL A 54 -11.28 -12.55 19.84
N ALA A 55 -12.11 -12.66 18.81
CA ALA A 55 -13.50 -12.18 18.85
C ALA A 55 -14.32 -12.87 19.96
N ARG A 56 -14.19 -14.21 20.09
CA ARG A 56 -14.82 -14.96 21.21
C ARG A 56 -14.34 -14.47 22.56
N LYS A 57 -13.04 -14.23 22.74
CA LYS A 57 -12.48 -13.70 23.98
C LYS A 57 -13.02 -12.30 24.31
N LEU A 58 -13.20 -11.46 23.32
CA LEU A 58 -13.74 -10.11 23.47
C LEU A 58 -15.28 -10.08 23.60
N GLY A 59 -15.95 -11.22 23.41
CA GLY A 59 -17.41 -11.31 23.49
C GLY A 59 -18.14 -10.64 22.33
N ILE A 60 -17.51 -10.54 21.15
CA ILE A 60 -18.11 -9.92 19.95
C ILE A 60 -18.43 -10.97 18.88
N PRO A 61 -19.48 -10.74 18.05
CA PRO A 61 -19.73 -11.53 16.86
C PRO A 61 -18.54 -11.48 15.90
N HIS A 62 -18.33 -12.56 15.12
CA HIS A 62 -17.28 -12.60 14.11
C HIS A 62 -17.83 -13.11 12.77
N HIS A 63 -17.60 -12.37 11.70
CA HIS A 63 -18.06 -12.66 10.36
C HIS A 63 -16.87 -13.01 9.47
N ILE A 64 -17.05 -13.96 8.55
CA ILE A 64 -16.12 -14.22 7.46
C ILE A 64 -16.79 -13.70 6.19
N LEU A 65 -16.23 -12.66 5.59
CA LEU A 65 -16.74 -12.00 4.40
C LEU A 65 -15.86 -12.37 3.20
N SER A 66 -16.49 -12.89 2.14
CA SER A 66 -15.77 -13.26 0.91
C SER A 66 -15.78 -12.11 -0.08
N PHE A 67 -14.58 -11.68 -0.49
CA PHE A 67 -14.35 -10.65 -1.51
C PHE A 67 -13.39 -11.16 -2.58
N GLN A 68 -13.45 -12.44 -2.90
CA GLN A 68 -12.56 -13.07 -3.88
C GLN A 68 -12.72 -12.49 -5.29
N PRO A 69 -13.93 -12.25 -5.82
CA PRO A 69 -14.10 -11.64 -7.14
C PRO A 69 -13.53 -10.23 -7.21
N GLU A 70 -13.79 -9.42 -6.19
CA GLU A 70 -13.31 -8.03 -6.10
C GLU A 70 -11.79 -8.00 -5.97
N PHE A 71 -11.21 -8.90 -5.17
CA PHE A 71 -9.76 -9.02 -5.00
C PHE A 71 -9.09 -9.42 -6.31
N GLU A 72 -9.66 -10.39 -7.00
CA GLU A 72 -9.21 -10.82 -8.32
C GLU A 72 -9.22 -9.63 -9.31
N GLN A 73 -10.34 -8.93 -9.38
CA GLN A 73 -10.56 -7.83 -10.34
C GLN A 73 -9.66 -6.61 -10.05
N HIS A 74 -9.63 -6.15 -8.80
CA HIS A 74 -9.04 -4.86 -8.43
C HIS A 74 -7.60 -4.96 -7.93
N VAL A 75 -7.15 -6.15 -7.53
CA VAL A 75 -5.79 -6.31 -7.01
C VAL A 75 -4.96 -7.21 -7.91
N ILE A 76 -5.36 -8.47 -8.11
CA ILE A 76 -4.52 -9.45 -8.82
C ILE A 76 -4.38 -9.08 -10.30
N ARG A 77 -5.50 -8.85 -11.01
CA ARG A 77 -5.45 -8.48 -12.44
C ARG A 77 -4.69 -7.19 -12.68
N GLN A 78 -4.91 -6.19 -11.82
CA GLN A 78 -4.18 -4.92 -11.94
C GLN A 78 -2.68 -5.11 -11.71
N PHE A 79 -2.32 -5.94 -10.74
CA PHE A 79 -0.93 -6.31 -10.46
C PHE A 79 -0.27 -6.99 -11.67
N VAL A 80 -0.92 -7.99 -12.24
CA VAL A 80 -0.44 -8.72 -13.42
C VAL A 80 -0.30 -7.79 -14.62
N THR A 81 -1.37 -7.05 -14.96
CA THR A 81 -1.39 -6.11 -16.09
C THR A 81 -0.29 -5.05 -15.96
N ALA A 82 -0.07 -4.51 -14.77
CA ALA A 82 0.98 -3.53 -14.54
C ALA A 82 2.38 -4.09 -14.82
N TYR A 83 2.68 -5.29 -14.31
CA TYR A 83 3.97 -5.94 -14.58
C TYR A 83 4.16 -6.28 -16.07
N GLU A 84 3.13 -6.77 -16.75
CA GLU A 84 3.17 -7.05 -18.20
C GLU A 84 3.38 -5.78 -19.03
N ASN A 85 2.97 -4.62 -18.52
CA ASN A 85 3.23 -3.30 -19.13
C ASN A 85 4.53 -2.63 -18.63
N GLY A 86 5.39 -3.37 -17.91
CA GLY A 86 6.68 -2.86 -17.45
C GLY A 86 6.61 -1.95 -16.21
N LEU A 87 5.43 -1.74 -15.65
CA LEU A 87 5.22 -0.97 -14.42
C LEU A 87 5.55 -1.80 -13.16
N THR A 88 5.66 -1.13 -12.04
CA THR A 88 5.82 -1.80 -10.73
C THR A 88 4.69 -1.35 -9.80
N PRO A 89 3.59 -2.12 -9.70
CA PRO A 89 2.42 -1.73 -8.93
C PRO A 89 2.63 -1.85 -7.42
N ASN A 90 1.76 -1.17 -6.65
CA ASN A 90 1.62 -1.37 -5.21
C ASN A 90 0.26 -1.99 -4.89
N PRO A 91 0.15 -3.34 -4.78
CA PRO A 91 -1.13 -3.99 -4.58
C PRO A 91 -1.78 -3.67 -3.23
N CYS A 92 -1.01 -3.26 -2.21
CA CYS A 92 -1.57 -2.87 -0.91
C CYS A 92 -2.38 -1.58 -1.00
N VAL A 93 -1.99 -0.62 -1.85
CA VAL A 93 -2.76 0.59 -2.13
C VAL A 93 -4.11 0.23 -2.75
N GLN A 94 -4.11 -0.64 -3.76
CA GLN A 94 -5.34 -1.10 -4.42
C GLN A 94 -6.25 -1.89 -3.46
N CYS A 95 -5.66 -2.77 -2.64
CA CYS A 95 -6.40 -3.51 -1.62
C CYS A 95 -7.05 -2.58 -0.59
N ASN A 96 -6.34 -1.54 -0.12
CA ASN A 96 -6.93 -0.55 0.79
C ASN A 96 -8.08 0.22 0.13
N ALA A 97 -7.88 0.73 -1.10
CA ALA A 97 -8.88 1.52 -1.82
C ALA A 97 -10.16 0.73 -2.13
N HIS A 98 -10.03 -0.50 -2.65
CA HIS A 98 -11.15 -1.24 -3.23
C HIS A 98 -11.73 -2.34 -2.32
N LEU A 99 -10.92 -2.93 -1.43
CA LEU A 99 -11.37 -4.04 -0.58
C LEU A 99 -11.59 -3.62 0.86
N LYS A 100 -10.51 -3.23 1.58
CA LYS A 100 -10.62 -2.96 3.02
C LYS A 100 -11.50 -1.75 3.33
N PHE A 101 -11.41 -0.71 2.50
CA PHE A 101 -12.17 0.53 2.69
C PHE A 101 -13.10 0.84 1.51
N GLY A 102 -13.25 -0.09 0.56
CA GLY A 102 -14.30 -0.15 -0.45
C GLY A 102 -15.32 -1.22 -0.08
N ALA A 103 -15.23 -2.40 -0.68
CA ALA A 103 -16.23 -3.48 -0.55
C ALA A 103 -16.54 -3.87 0.92
N MET A 104 -15.54 -3.88 1.82
CA MET A 104 -15.82 -4.16 3.24
C MET A 104 -16.56 -2.99 3.91
N LEU A 105 -16.30 -1.73 3.53
CA LEU A 105 -17.04 -0.58 4.03
C LEU A 105 -18.48 -0.62 3.55
N ASP A 106 -18.71 -0.84 2.25
CA ASP A 106 -20.06 -0.97 1.69
C ASP A 106 -20.83 -2.06 2.42
N LYS A 107 -20.19 -3.21 2.64
CA LYS A 107 -20.81 -4.32 3.37
C LYS A 107 -21.08 -3.99 4.84
N ALA A 108 -20.20 -3.24 5.50
CA ALA A 108 -20.42 -2.78 6.88
C ALA A 108 -21.64 -1.86 6.97
N LEU A 109 -21.77 -0.90 6.04
CA LEU A 109 -22.94 0.00 5.98
C LEU A 109 -24.24 -0.76 5.70
N GLU A 110 -24.24 -1.73 4.79
CA GLU A 110 -25.39 -2.62 4.53
C GLU A 110 -25.79 -3.42 5.78
N MET A 111 -24.82 -3.83 6.59
CA MET A 111 -25.07 -4.55 7.85
C MET A 111 -25.50 -3.63 8.99
N GLY A 112 -25.59 -2.31 8.77
CA GLY A 112 -26.01 -1.31 9.73
C GLY A 112 -24.92 -0.92 10.73
N PHE A 113 -23.64 -1.03 10.35
CA PHE A 113 -22.52 -0.43 11.08
C PHE A 113 -22.25 0.98 10.57
N ASP A 114 -21.80 1.86 11.45
CA ASP A 114 -21.47 3.25 11.12
C ASP A 114 -20.03 3.40 10.63
N TYR A 115 -19.14 2.52 11.10
CA TYR A 115 -17.70 2.61 10.86
C TYR A 115 -17.06 1.27 10.57
N VAL A 116 -16.03 1.31 9.71
CA VAL A 116 -15.02 0.25 9.61
C VAL A 116 -13.82 0.64 10.45
N VAL A 117 -13.32 -0.28 11.26
CA VAL A 117 -12.14 -0.10 12.11
C VAL A 117 -11.00 -0.98 11.61
N SER A 118 -9.82 -0.43 11.58
CA SER A 118 -8.63 -1.17 11.16
C SER A 118 -7.44 -0.93 12.09
N GLY A 119 -6.58 -1.95 12.20
CA GLY A 119 -5.32 -1.87 12.92
C GLY A 119 -4.20 -1.10 12.18
N HIS A 120 -4.52 -0.24 11.21
CA HIS A 120 -3.52 0.59 10.57
C HIS A 120 -3.03 1.72 11.49
N TYR A 121 -1.74 2.04 11.34
CA TYR A 121 -1.10 3.17 12.01
C TYR A 121 -1.24 4.42 11.12
N ALA A 122 -2.27 5.17 11.34
CA ALA A 122 -2.57 6.47 10.74
C ALA A 122 -3.58 7.20 11.63
N ARG A 123 -3.78 8.49 11.39
CA ARG A 123 -4.78 9.29 12.10
C ARG A 123 -5.68 10.01 11.10
N VAL A 124 -6.96 10.19 11.46
CA VAL A 124 -7.94 10.90 10.67
C VAL A 124 -8.60 11.96 11.55
N ARG A 125 -8.80 13.15 10.99
CA ARG A 125 -9.57 14.22 11.62
C ARG A 125 -10.45 14.89 10.59
N GLN A 126 -11.54 15.49 11.02
CA GLN A 126 -12.33 16.40 10.18
C GLN A 126 -11.82 17.83 10.37
N ASP A 127 -11.57 18.53 9.28
CA ASP A 127 -11.23 19.95 9.29
C ASP A 127 -12.49 20.75 9.62
N PRO A 128 -12.51 21.52 10.72
CA PRO A 128 -13.69 22.29 11.12
C PRO A 128 -14.00 23.47 10.19
N GLN A 129 -13.06 23.89 9.35
CA GLN A 129 -13.23 25.03 8.46
C GLN A 129 -13.98 24.67 7.18
N ASN A 130 -13.65 23.52 6.58
CA ASN A 130 -14.20 23.11 5.29
C ASN A 130 -14.93 21.77 5.33
N GLY A 131 -14.95 21.09 6.49
CA GLY A 131 -15.62 19.81 6.71
C GLY A 131 -14.93 18.60 6.07
N ARG A 132 -13.78 18.78 5.41
CA ARG A 132 -13.04 17.68 4.78
C ARG A 132 -12.36 16.80 5.82
N TYR A 133 -12.25 15.52 5.51
CA TYR A 133 -11.48 14.59 6.31
C TYR A 133 -10.03 14.60 5.87
N LEU A 134 -9.13 14.77 6.83
CA LEU A 134 -7.68 14.83 6.64
C LEU A 134 -7.06 13.55 7.18
N LEU A 135 -6.13 12.99 6.40
CA LEU A 135 -5.28 11.89 6.81
C LEU A 135 -3.94 12.45 7.29
N TYR A 136 -3.42 11.98 8.40
CA TYR A 136 -2.12 12.42 8.91
C TYR A 136 -1.37 11.29 9.60
N LYS A 137 -0.06 11.47 9.70
CA LYS A 137 0.90 10.45 10.16
C LYS A 137 0.56 9.92 11.55
N ALA A 138 0.86 8.64 11.76
CA ALA A 138 0.79 8.02 13.07
C ALA A 138 1.82 8.64 14.04
N GLU A 139 1.58 8.47 15.34
CA GLU A 139 2.53 8.83 16.40
C GLU A 139 3.83 8.03 16.26
N ASP A 140 3.71 6.71 16.04
CA ASP A 140 4.86 5.85 15.72
C ASP A 140 5.26 6.01 14.25
N ARG A 141 6.23 6.89 13.98
CA ARG A 141 6.74 7.16 12.62
C ARG A 141 7.34 5.94 11.96
N SER A 142 7.87 4.99 12.74
CA SER A 142 8.45 3.76 12.22
C SER A 142 7.40 2.78 11.70
N LYS A 143 6.14 2.97 12.11
CA LYS A 143 4.98 2.14 11.73
C LYS A 143 3.96 2.90 10.88
N ASP A 144 4.22 4.18 10.56
CA ASP A 144 3.31 4.99 9.77
C ASP A 144 2.93 4.32 8.44
N GLN A 145 1.62 4.23 8.18
CA GLN A 145 1.05 3.57 7.01
C GLN A 145 0.28 4.52 6.10
N THR A 146 0.42 5.82 6.29
CA THR A 146 -0.26 6.83 5.46
C THR A 146 0.07 6.71 3.98
N TYR A 147 1.27 6.23 3.65
CA TYR A 147 1.66 5.94 2.26
C TYR A 147 0.69 4.97 1.55
N PHE A 148 0.23 3.94 2.25
CA PHE A 148 -0.72 2.97 1.69
C PHE A 148 -2.17 3.42 1.75
N LEU A 149 -2.46 4.47 2.54
CA LEU A 149 -3.80 5.00 2.78
C LEU A 149 -4.08 6.30 2.02
N ALA A 150 -3.09 6.85 1.33
CA ALA A 150 -3.22 8.08 0.55
C ALA A 150 -4.20 7.97 -0.65
N CYS A 151 -4.69 6.76 -0.95
CA CYS A 151 -5.72 6.47 -1.95
C CYS A 151 -7.15 6.64 -1.43
N LEU A 152 -7.36 6.83 -0.11
CA LEU A 152 -8.68 6.85 0.50
C LEU A 152 -9.41 8.17 0.22
N ASN A 153 -10.62 8.08 -0.30
CA ASN A 153 -11.45 9.26 -0.60
C ASN A 153 -12.18 9.79 0.64
N GLN A 154 -12.87 10.92 0.49
CA GLN A 154 -13.58 11.61 1.58
C GLN A 154 -14.71 10.77 2.18
N HIS A 155 -15.46 10.03 1.35
CA HIS A 155 -16.51 9.14 1.83
C HIS A 155 -15.92 8.01 2.69
N GLN A 156 -14.85 7.38 2.24
CA GLN A 156 -14.16 6.34 2.99
C GLN A 156 -13.65 6.87 4.33
N LEU A 157 -12.94 8.02 4.32
CA LEU A 157 -12.38 8.60 5.53
C LEU A 157 -13.43 8.99 6.57
N SER A 158 -14.64 9.37 6.15
CA SER A 158 -15.72 9.72 7.08
C SER A 158 -16.28 8.52 7.85
N HIS A 159 -16.03 7.28 7.37
CA HIS A 159 -16.53 6.03 7.95
C HIS A 159 -15.42 5.09 8.45
N ILE A 160 -14.19 5.61 8.63
CA ILE A 160 -13.05 4.79 9.06
C ILE A 160 -12.51 5.30 10.38
N LEU A 161 -12.11 4.35 11.24
CA LEU A 161 -11.41 4.65 12.49
C LEU A 161 -10.09 3.87 12.57
N PHE A 162 -9.01 4.56 12.94
CA PHE A 162 -7.68 4.02 13.19
C PHE A 162 -7.28 4.18 14.65
N PRO A 163 -7.75 3.32 15.55
CA PRO A 163 -7.54 3.50 17.00
C PRO A 163 -6.07 3.36 17.44
N LEU A 164 -5.20 2.81 16.58
CA LEU A 164 -3.77 2.67 16.85
C LEU A 164 -2.94 3.90 16.46
N GLY A 165 -3.52 4.85 15.76
CA GLY A 165 -2.79 5.99 15.21
C GLY A 165 -2.04 6.85 16.21
N SER A 166 -2.50 6.87 17.47
CA SER A 166 -1.87 7.62 18.58
C SER A 166 -1.05 6.74 19.53
N LEU A 167 -0.74 5.50 19.13
CA LEU A 167 0.00 4.53 19.93
C LEU A 167 1.27 4.08 19.21
N THR A 168 2.30 3.81 20.00
CA THR A 168 3.49 3.12 19.52
C THR A 168 3.25 1.62 19.44
N LYS A 169 3.99 0.92 18.59
CA LYS A 169 3.93 -0.55 18.47
C LYS A 169 4.19 -1.24 19.81
N ALA A 170 5.09 -0.67 20.62
CA ALA A 170 5.40 -1.21 21.96
C ALA A 170 4.18 -1.11 22.90
N GLU A 171 3.45 0.00 22.86
CA GLU A 171 2.20 0.15 23.64
C GLU A 171 1.11 -0.80 23.17
N VAL A 172 0.94 -0.97 21.87
CA VAL A 172 0.00 -1.94 21.28
C VAL A 172 0.31 -3.36 21.78
N ARG A 173 1.58 -3.78 21.79
CA ARG A 173 1.96 -5.09 22.33
C ARG A 173 1.69 -5.22 23.82
N LYS A 174 1.99 -4.19 24.63
CA LYS A 174 1.66 -4.17 26.07
C LYS A 174 0.15 -4.29 26.32
N ILE A 175 -0.68 -3.61 25.50
CA ILE A 175 -2.14 -3.74 25.59
C ILE A 175 -2.55 -5.18 25.26
N ALA A 176 -2.03 -5.77 24.19
CA ALA A 176 -2.32 -7.14 23.80
C ALA A 176 -1.95 -8.16 24.90
N GLU A 177 -0.81 -8.00 25.55
CA GLU A 177 -0.35 -8.83 26.66
C GLU A 177 -1.25 -8.66 27.89
N LYS A 178 -1.55 -7.41 28.28
CA LYS A 178 -2.41 -7.08 29.41
C LYS A 178 -3.82 -7.67 29.27
N GLU A 179 -4.37 -7.60 28.06
CA GLU A 179 -5.69 -8.20 27.74
C GLU A 179 -5.60 -9.70 27.46
N GLY A 180 -4.40 -10.29 27.53
CA GLY A 180 -4.14 -11.70 27.31
C GLY A 180 -4.56 -12.19 25.92
N LEU A 181 -4.41 -11.35 24.87
CA LEU A 181 -4.76 -11.71 23.52
C LEU A 181 -3.78 -12.75 22.97
N ILE A 182 -4.27 -13.82 22.35
CA ILE A 182 -3.44 -14.92 21.83
C ILE A 182 -2.45 -14.43 20.75
N THR A 183 -2.77 -13.33 20.10
CA THR A 183 -1.97 -12.72 19.01
C THR A 183 -0.83 -11.84 19.51
N ALA A 184 -0.67 -11.61 20.84
CA ALA A 184 0.28 -10.64 21.41
C ALA A 184 1.73 -10.84 20.93
N ARG A 185 2.16 -12.10 20.73
CA ARG A 185 3.52 -12.46 20.32
C ARG A 185 3.66 -12.77 18.82
N LYS A 186 2.56 -12.65 18.04
CA LYS A 186 2.57 -12.91 16.59
C LYS A 186 3.43 -11.86 15.87
N ARG A 187 4.21 -12.32 14.90
CA ARG A 187 5.04 -11.43 14.05
C ARG A 187 4.15 -10.64 13.09
N ASP A 188 4.62 -9.45 12.70
CA ASP A 188 3.95 -8.64 11.70
C ASP A 188 4.15 -9.28 10.31
N SER A 189 3.11 -9.28 9.47
CA SER A 189 3.22 -9.67 8.06
C SER A 189 3.99 -8.58 7.30
N GLN A 190 4.98 -8.98 6.49
CA GLN A 190 5.86 -8.04 5.77
C GLN A 190 5.77 -8.12 4.25
N ASP A 191 5.21 -9.22 3.70
CA ASP A 191 5.18 -9.50 2.27
C ASP A 191 3.79 -9.28 1.66
N ILE A 192 3.75 -9.25 0.32
CA ILE A 192 2.51 -9.22 -0.45
C ILE A 192 1.76 -10.53 -0.18
N CYS A 193 0.57 -10.44 0.40
CA CYS A 193 -0.17 -11.58 0.96
C CYS A 193 -0.51 -12.69 -0.04
N PHE A 194 -0.50 -12.43 -1.35
CA PHE A 194 -0.77 -13.42 -2.40
C PHE A 194 0.47 -13.81 -3.23
N VAL A 195 1.65 -13.28 -2.90
CA VAL A 195 2.92 -13.63 -3.54
C VAL A 195 3.79 -14.37 -2.53
N PRO A 196 3.74 -15.71 -2.49
CA PRO A 196 4.55 -16.51 -1.59
C PRO A 196 6.04 -16.23 -1.81
N ASP A 197 6.81 -16.18 -0.75
CA ASP A 197 8.27 -16.05 -0.77
C ASP A 197 8.80 -14.82 -1.54
N GLY A 198 7.92 -13.84 -1.87
CA GLY A 198 8.29 -12.65 -2.61
C GLY A 198 8.62 -12.87 -4.09
N ASP A 199 8.42 -14.08 -4.62
CA ASP A 199 8.67 -14.40 -6.04
C ASP A 199 7.46 -14.05 -6.91
N TYR A 200 7.35 -12.76 -7.23
CA TYR A 200 6.27 -12.28 -8.11
C TYR A 200 6.39 -12.80 -9.54
N ALA A 201 7.59 -13.15 -10.02
CA ALA A 201 7.77 -13.68 -11.37
C ALA A 201 7.17 -15.10 -11.48
N ALA A 202 7.41 -15.97 -10.51
CA ALA A 202 6.76 -17.27 -10.43
C ALA A 202 5.23 -17.14 -10.30
N PHE A 203 4.76 -16.20 -9.47
CA PHE A 203 3.33 -15.91 -9.36
C PHE A 203 2.71 -15.50 -10.69
N LEU A 204 3.34 -14.57 -11.43
CA LEU A 204 2.86 -14.14 -12.76
C LEU A 204 2.75 -15.31 -13.74
N GLN A 205 3.76 -16.18 -13.81
CA GLN A 205 3.74 -17.36 -14.68
C GLN A 205 2.61 -18.33 -14.29
N GLN A 206 2.47 -18.63 -13.01
CA GLN A 206 1.43 -19.52 -12.51
C GLN A 206 0.04 -18.97 -12.76
N TYR A 207 -0.17 -17.68 -12.50
CA TYR A 207 -1.46 -17.04 -12.65
C TYR A 207 -1.91 -16.90 -14.11
N THR A 208 -1.00 -16.47 -15.00
CA THR A 208 -1.32 -16.21 -16.41
C THR A 208 -1.24 -17.46 -17.28
N GLY A 209 -0.52 -18.50 -16.84
CA GLY A 209 -0.12 -19.64 -17.68
C GLY A 209 0.86 -19.26 -18.80
N LYS A 210 1.35 -18.01 -18.85
CA LYS A 210 2.28 -17.52 -19.86
C LYS A 210 3.72 -17.92 -19.52
N ASN A 211 4.47 -18.28 -20.54
CA ASN A 211 5.92 -18.35 -20.43
C ASN A 211 6.52 -17.01 -20.89
N TYR A 212 7.24 -16.33 -20.02
CA TYR A 212 7.93 -15.08 -20.35
C TYR A 212 9.31 -15.42 -20.93
N PRO A 213 9.56 -15.17 -22.23
CA PRO A 213 10.79 -15.62 -22.87
C PRO A 213 12.01 -14.86 -22.35
N GLU A 214 13.16 -15.52 -22.43
CA GLU A 214 14.44 -14.86 -22.19
C GLU A 214 14.65 -13.70 -23.16
N GLY A 215 15.33 -12.65 -22.69
CA GLY A 215 15.70 -11.47 -23.49
C GLY A 215 17.13 -11.03 -23.23
N ASN A 216 17.49 -9.85 -23.74
CA ASN A 216 18.85 -9.34 -23.63
C ASN A 216 18.93 -8.22 -22.58
N TYR A 217 19.99 -8.28 -21.76
CA TYR A 217 20.45 -7.09 -21.06
C TYR A 217 21.24 -6.20 -22.03
N LEU A 218 20.93 -4.91 -21.99
CA LEU A 218 21.65 -3.87 -22.72
C LEU A 218 22.40 -2.96 -21.73
N ASP A 219 23.58 -2.47 -22.11
CA ASP A 219 24.16 -1.31 -21.43
C ASP A 219 23.49 0.00 -21.87
N LEU A 220 23.98 1.15 -21.40
CA LEU A 220 23.43 2.46 -21.73
C LEU A 220 23.64 2.86 -23.20
N GLU A 221 24.62 2.26 -23.85
CA GLU A 221 24.95 2.45 -25.27
C GLU A 221 24.15 1.50 -26.18
N GLY A 222 23.32 0.61 -25.60
CA GLY A 222 22.51 -0.35 -26.34
C GLY A 222 23.21 -1.65 -26.73
N LYS A 223 24.45 -1.90 -26.25
CA LYS A 223 25.19 -3.13 -26.49
C LYS A 223 24.66 -4.24 -25.58
N VAL A 224 24.54 -5.46 -26.13
CA VAL A 224 24.16 -6.66 -25.37
C VAL A 224 25.28 -7.05 -24.40
N VAL A 225 24.96 -7.11 -23.10
CA VAL A 225 25.88 -7.46 -22.00
C VAL A 225 25.50 -8.74 -21.27
N GLY A 226 24.43 -9.40 -21.68
CA GLY A 226 23.99 -10.68 -21.09
C GLY A 226 22.56 -11.05 -21.48
N ARG A 227 22.06 -12.12 -20.87
CA ARG A 227 20.67 -12.58 -21.07
C ARG A 227 19.91 -12.60 -19.77
N HIS A 228 18.60 -12.33 -19.82
CA HIS A 228 17.70 -12.32 -18.67
C HIS A 228 16.49 -13.25 -18.85
N LYS A 229 15.81 -13.57 -17.75
CA LYS A 229 14.68 -14.52 -17.70
C LYS A 229 13.31 -13.93 -18.13
N GLY A 230 13.29 -12.84 -18.89
CA GLY A 230 12.10 -12.09 -19.28
C GLY A 230 12.05 -10.72 -18.58
N ALA A 231 11.76 -9.64 -19.35
CA ALA A 231 11.78 -8.26 -18.84
C ALA A 231 10.78 -8.02 -17.68
N VAL A 232 9.70 -8.80 -17.64
CA VAL A 232 8.67 -8.76 -16.58
C VAL A 232 9.25 -9.06 -15.19
N CYS A 233 10.33 -9.86 -15.10
CA CYS A 233 10.96 -10.30 -13.85
C CYS A 233 11.83 -9.23 -13.19
N TYR A 234 11.89 -8.02 -13.74
CA TYR A 234 12.82 -6.99 -13.26
C TYR A 234 12.11 -5.69 -12.92
N THR A 235 12.67 -5.00 -11.92
CA THR A 235 12.16 -3.71 -11.44
C THR A 235 13.28 -2.67 -11.50
N ARG A 236 12.97 -1.43 -11.85
CA ARG A 236 13.92 -0.31 -11.86
C ARG A 236 14.63 -0.17 -10.49
N GLY A 237 15.95 -0.04 -10.52
CA GLY A 237 16.80 0.03 -9.33
C GLY A 237 17.21 -1.33 -8.76
N GLN A 238 16.72 -2.45 -9.32
CA GLN A 238 17.13 -3.80 -8.90
C GLN A 238 18.61 -4.03 -9.19
N ARG A 239 19.33 -4.58 -8.19
CA ARG A 239 20.75 -4.99 -8.29
C ARG A 239 20.90 -6.49 -8.19
N LYS A 240 20.17 -7.12 -7.26
CA LYS A 240 20.30 -8.55 -6.98
C LYS A 240 19.55 -9.38 -8.02
N GLY A 241 20.03 -10.60 -8.30
CA GLY A 241 19.35 -11.55 -9.17
C GLY A 241 19.48 -11.26 -10.66
N LEU A 242 20.38 -10.37 -11.10
CA LEU A 242 20.61 -10.08 -12.53
C LEU A 242 21.42 -11.19 -13.21
N GLY A 243 22.27 -11.91 -12.49
CA GLY A 243 23.12 -12.96 -13.09
C GLY A 243 24.24 -12.41 -13.97
N LEU A 244 24.58 -11.12 -13.84
CA LEU A 244 25.63 -10.46 -14.62
C LEU A 244 26.95 -10.38 -13.84
N ALA A 245 28.07 -10.65 -14.53
CA ALA A 245 29.43 -10.54 -14.01
C ALA A 245 30.23 -9.51 -14.81
N LEU A 246 29.92 -8.20 -14.60
CA LEU A 246 30.51 -7.09 -15.36
C LEU A 246 31.67 -6.38 -14.64
N GLY A 247 32.17 -6.95 -13.53
CA GLY A 247 33.26 -6.36 -12.74
C GLY A 247 32.86 -5.17 -11.85
N THR A 248 31.81 -4.45 -12.20
CA THR A 248 31.24 -3.33 -11.43
C THR A 248 29.77 -3.58 -11.12
N PRO A 249 29.23 -3.06 -9.99
CA PRO A 249 27.80 -3.15 -9.69
C PRO A 249 26.95 -2.44 -10.74
N VAL A 250 25.97 -3.14 -11.30
CA VAL A 250 24.98 -2.58 -12.23
C VAL A 250 23.57 -2.73 -11.68
N TYR A 251 22.67 -1.87 -12.16
CA TYR A 251 21.29 -1.76 -11.74
C TYR A 251 20.36 -1.69 -12.94
N VAL A 252 19.15 -2.16 -12.81
CA VAL A 252 18.11 -2.01 -13.84
C VAL A 252 17.74 -0.53 -13.96
N CYS A 253 18.00 0.05 -15.13
CA CYS A 253 17.70 1.46 -15.45
C CYS A 253 16.36 1.61 -16.15
N SER A 254 16.05 0.74 -17.11
CA SER A 254 14.79 0.75 -17.85
C SER A 254 14.46 -0.64 -18.39
N LYS A 255 13.22 -0.78 -18.88
CA LYS A 255 12.74 -2.01 -19.55
C LYS A 255 11.98 -1.60 -20.80
N ASP A 256 12.17 -2.35 -21.87
CA ASP A 256 11.31 -2.34 -23.05
C ASP A 256 10.57 -3.68 -23.12
N MET A 257 9.27 -3.64 -22.90
CA MET A 257 8.45 -4.85 -22.86
C MET A 257 8.15 -5.42 -24.25
N GLN A 258 8.16 -4.57 -25.30
CA GLN A 258 7.95 -5.01 -26.68
C GLN A 258 9.20 -5.67 -27.24
N ALA A 259 10.37 -5.04 -27.06
CA ALA A 259 11.66 -5.59 -27.46
C ALA A 259 12.15 -6.70 -26.51
N ASN A 260 11.50 -6.88 -25.36
CA ASN A 260 11.91 -7.79 -24.30
C ASN A 260 13.38 -7.56 -23.89
N THR A 261 13.74 -6.30 -23.60
CA THR A 261 15.08 -5.91 -23.18
C THR A 261 15.07 -5.21 -21.83
N VAL A 262 16.16 -5.36 -21.09
CA VAL A 262 16.40 -4.69 -19.80
C VAL A 262 17.70 -3.92 -19.91
N THR A 263 17.63 -2.58 -19.81
CA THR A 263 18.82 -1.75 -19.77
C THR A 263 19.38 -1.68 -18.37
N VAL A 264 20.69 -1.96 -18.25
CA VAL A 264 21.44 -1.88 -16.98
C VAL A 264 22.52 -0.82 -17.07
N GLY A 265 22.79 -0.19 -15.93
CA GLY A 265 23.81 0.86 -15.84
C GLY A 265 24.31 1.06 -14.42
N PRO A 266 25.25 1.99 -14.19
CA PRO A 266 25.77 2.34 -12.89
C PRO A 266 24.67 3.01 -12.02
N ASN A 267 24.93 3.14 -10.73
CA ASN A 267 23.96 3.69 -9.78
C ASN A 267 23.52 5.12 -10.11
N GLU A 268 24.41 5.91 -10.66
CA GLU A 268 24.22 7.32 -11.03
C GLU A 268 23.11 7.49 -12.08
N SER A 269 22.92 6.52 -12.95
CA SER A 269 21.87 6.49 -13.98
C SER A 269 20.44 6.30 -13.43
N LEU A 270 20.31 6.07 -12.12
CA LEU A 270 19.01 5.90 -11.48
C LEU A 270 18.42 7.20 -10.93
N PHE A 271 19.22 8.27 -10.87
CA PHE A 271 18.79 9.52 -10.28
C PHE A 271 18.02 10.40 -11.27
N SER A 272 16.95 11.00 -10.83
CA SER A 272 16.10 11.89 -11.60
C SER A 272 15.56 13.01 -10.71
N SER A 273 15.39 14.21 -11.28
CA SER A 273 14.99 15.41 -10.56
C SER A 273 13.50 15.51 -10.30
N GLY A 274 12.67 14.75 -11.05
CA GLY A 274 11.24 14.86 -10.93
C GLY A 274 10.48 13.67 -11.50
N LEU A 275 9.16 13.77 -11.40
CA LEU A 275 8.22 12.80 -11.93
C LEU A 275 6.91 13.49 -12.35
N ARG A 276 6.14 12.82 -13.22
CA ARG A 276 4.72 13.10 -13.43
C ARG A 276 3.89 11.98 -12.82
N ALA A 277 2.76 12.36 -12.25
CA ALA A 277 1.82 11.42 -11.68
C ALA A 277 0.38 11.80 -12.02
N LYS A 278 -0.53 10.84 -11.98
CA LYS A 278 -1.96 10.98 -12.24
C LYS A 278 -2.78 10.29 -11.14
N ASP A 279 -4.09 10.27 -11.32
CA ASP A 279 -5.05 9.64 -10.39
C ASP A 279 -4.88 10.21 -8.96
N TRP A 280 -4.73 11.52 -8.87
CA TRP A 280 -4.50 12.20 -7.61
C TRP A 280 -5.74 12.20 -6.71
N ASN A 281 -5.51 11.85 -5.46
CA ASN A 281 -6.45 12.03 -4.36
C ASN A 281 -5.91 13.11 -3.42
N TRP A 282 -6.64 14.23 -3.29
CA TRP A 282 -6.26 15.39 -2.47
C TRP A 282 -7.08 15.43 -1.19
N PHE A 283 -6.42 15.61 -0.02
CA PHE A 283 -7.12 15.65 1.26
C PHE A 283 -7.58 17.05 1.65
N PRO A 284 -6.72 18.10 1.70
CA PRO A 284 -7.13 19.40 2.22
C PRO A 284 -8.01 20.21 1.25
N PHE A 285 -7.97 19.89 -0.05
CA PHE A 285 -8.71 20.60 -1.10
C PHE A 285 -9.18 19.61 -2.18
N PRO A 286 -10.16 20.01 -3.03
CA PRO A 286 -10.66 19.12 -4.08
C PRO A 286 -9.68 18.94 -5.26
N ALA A 287 -8.84 19.92 -5.53
CA ALA A 287 -7.84 19.90 -6.59
C ALA A 287 -6.69 20.86 -6.29
N LEU A 288 -5.49 20.52 -6.78
CA LEU A 288 -4.33 21.42 -6.76
C LEU A 288 -4.51 22.48 -7.86
N THR A 289 -4.47 23.75 -7.49
CA THR A 289 -4.70 24.89 -8.42
C THR A 289 -3.46 25.78 -8.62
N ALA A 290 -2.46 25.64 -7.74
CA ALA A 290 -1.22 26.40 -7.79
C ALA A 290 -0.06 25.53 -7.30
N PRO A 291 1.20 25.86 -7.64
CA PRO A 291 2.35 25.18 -7.10
C PRO A 291 2.38 25.21 -5.57
N MET A 292 2.79 24.09 -4.96
CA MET A 292 2.85 23.94 -3.51
C MET A 292 4.17 23.28 -3.11
N GLN A 293 4.84 23.83 -2.09
CA GLN A 293 5.98 23.18 -1.44
C GLN A 293 5.49 22.09 -0.51
N VAL A 294 6.11 20.92 -0.59
CA VAL A 294 5.73 19.71 0.14
C VAL A 294 6.98 18.88 0.46
N THR A 295 6.80 17.84 1.26
CA THR A 295 7.73 16.71 1.22
C THR A 295 7.07 15.54 0.51
N ALA A 296 7.83 14.70 -0.20
CA ALA A 296 7.29 13.62 -1.01
C ALA A 296 8.00 12.28 -0.74
N LYS A 297 7.20 11.19 -0.73
CA LYS A 297 7.69 9.80 -0.73
C LYS A 297 7.30 9.13 -2.04
N ILE A 298 8.25 8.49 -2.70
CA ILE A 298 8.03 7.71 -3.94
C ILE A 298 8.02 6.20 -3.71
N ARG A 299 8.21 5.76 -2.46
CA ARG A 299 8.07 4.39 -1.98
C ARG A 299 7.93 4.36 -0.46
N HIS A 300 7.29 3.34 0.06
CA HIS A 300 7.02 3.23 1.50
C HIS A 300 8.28 3.30 2.38
N SER A 301 9.33 2.57 2.00
CA SER A 301 10.56 2.46 2.81
C SER A 301 11.49 3.67 2.73
N GLN A 302 11.16 4.69 1.92
CA GLN A 302 11.97 5.89 1.77
C GLN A 302 11.56 6.96 2.80
N HIS A 303 12.53 7.79 3.22
CA HIS A 303 12.21 9.04 3.90
C HIS A 303 11.60 10.03 2.91
N GLU A 304 10.75 10.91 3.42
CA GLU A 304 10.21 12.03 2.64
C GLU A 304 11.31 13.06 2.40
N LEU A 305 11.25 13.68 1.21
CA LEU A 305 12.24 14.64 0.76
C LEU A 305 11.55 15.89 0.22
N PRO A 306 12.16 17.08 0.40
CA PRO A 306 11.62 18.33 -0.07
C PRO A 306 11.36 18.30 -1.58
N ALA A 307 10.18 18.79 -1.98
CA ALA A 307 9.75 18.84 -3.36
C ALA A 307 8.74 19.98 -3.55
N THR A 308 8.53 20.37 -4.81
CA THR A 308 7.43 21.24 -5.22
C THR A 308 6.52 20.47 -6.15
N VAL A 309 5.22 20.48 -5.87
CA VAL A 309 4.21 19.91 -6.76
C VAL A 309 3.56 21.03 -7.59
N TYR A 310 3.43 20.78 -8.89
CA TYR A 310 2.85 21.71 -9.86
C TYR A 310 1.61 21.08 -10.47
N PRO A 311 0.47 21.80 -10.54
CA PRO A 311 -0.69 21.32 -11.27
C PRO A 311 -0.39 21.27 -12.78
N GLU A 312 -0.89 20.24 -13.44
CA GLU A 312 -0.84 20.10 -14.90
C GLU A 312 -2.24 19.78 -15.44
N GLU A 313 -2.41 19.84 -16.76
CA GLU A 313 -3.68 19.55 -17.41
C GLU A 313 -4.05 18.05 -17.32
N ASN A 314 -5.33 17.75 -17.58
CA ASN A 314 -5.86 16.38 -17.64
C ASN A 314 -5.66 15.53 -16.37
N GLY A 315 -5.65 16.18 -15.20
CA GLY A 315 -5.53 15.48 -13.90
C GLY A 315 -4.12 15.01 -13.56
N PHE A 316 -3.12 15.45 -14.32
CA PHE A 316 -1.72 15.23 -13.97
C PHE A 316 -1.22 16.28 -12.97
N ALA A 317 -0.18 15.91 -12.23
CA ALA A 317 0.68 16.87 -11.55
C ALA A 317 2.14 16.43 -11.66
N ARG A 318 3.02 17.41 -11.73
CA ARG A 318 4.46 17.23 -11.77
C ARG A 318 5.05 17.47 -10.39
N VAL A 319 5.95 16.60 -9.95
CA VAL A 319 6.67 16.73 -8.67
C VAL A 319 8.16 16.88 -8.97
N GLU A 320 8.73 18.00 -8.57
CA GLU A 320 10.16 18.30 -8.68
C GLU A 320 10.81 18.24 -7.29
N PHE A 321 11.87 17.48 -7.16
CA PHE A 321 12.62 17.32 -5.92
C PHE A 321 13.76 18.32 -5.87
N GLU A 322 14.07 18.87 -4.69
CA GLU A 322 15.24 19.73 -4.50
C GLU A 322 16.56 18.97 -4.73
N THR A 323 16.56 17.65 -4.49
CA THR A 323 17.70 16.76 -4.77
C THR A 323 17.25 15.58 -5.59
N PRO A 324 18.01 15.17 -6.64
CA PRO A 324 17.63 14.05 -7.48
C PRO A 324 17.33 12.77 -6.68
N GLN A 325 16.25 12.09 -7.06
CA GLN A 325 15.75 10.89 -6.37
C GLN A 325 16.14 9.63 -7.09
N ARG A 326 16.61 8.64 -6.31
CA ARG A 326 17.05 7.35 -6.82
C ARG A 326 15.86 6.47 -7.20
N ALA A 327 15.88 5.95 -8.42
CA ALA A 327 15.00 4.91 -8.94
C ALA A 327 13.50 5.26 -8.76
N ILE A 328 13.09 6.45 -9.18
CA ILE A 328 11.67 6.79 -9.37
C ILE A 328 11.08 5.71 -10.29
N THR A 329 9.97 5.09 -9.89
CA THR A 329 9.46 3.89 -10.56
C THR A 329 8.01 4.07 -10.98
N PRO A 330 7.70 4.09 -12.29
CA PRO A 330 6.34 4.13 -12.79
C PRO A 330 5.49 2.96 -12.26
N GLY A 331 4.24 3.26 -11.90
CA GLY A 331 3.32 2.32 -11.27
C GLY A 331 3.33 2.35 -9.74
N GLN A 332 4.36 2.93 -9.10
CA GLN A 332 4.37 3.18 -7.66
C GLN A 332 3.55 4.42 -7.31
N ALA A 333 3.11 4.50 -6.05
CA ALA A 333 2.51 5.71 -5.54
C ALA A 333 3.57 6.80 -5.27
N VAL A 334 3.19 8.06 -5.45
CA VAL A 334 3.83 9.22 -4.84
C VAL A 334 2.88 9.79 -3.81
N VAL A 335 3.37 10.06 -2.60
CA VAL A 335 2.57 10.63 -1.52
C VAL A 335 3.23 11.90 -1.01
N LEU A 336 2.44 12.96 -0.93
CA LEU A 336 2.87 14.31 -0.56
C LEU A 336 2.44 14.62 0.86
N TYR A 337 3.31 15.31 1.59
CA TYR A 337 3.08 15.69 2.99
C TYR A 337 3.40 17.17 3.22
N ASP A 338 2.66 17.78 4.15
CA ASP A 338 2.98 19.07 4.77
C ASP A 338 3.05 18.83 6.29
N GLY A 339 4.26 18.78 6.83
CA GLY A 339 4.48 18.34 8.20
C GLY A 339 3.92 16.93 8.44
N ASP A 340 2.91 16.82 9.29
CA ASP A 340 2.24 15.56 9.60
C ASP A 340 1.07 15.24 8.68
N ASP A 341 0.51 16.24 8.02
CA ASP A 341 -0.67 16.08 7.19
C ASP A 341 -0.30 15.47 5.83
N VAL A 342 -1.10 14.53 5.36
CA VAL A 342 -1.03 14.04 3.99
C VAL A 342 -1.74 15.04 3.09
N VAL A 343 -1.02 15.64 2.16
CA VAL A 343 -1.59 16.56 1.17
C VAL A 343 -2.33 15.80 0.08
N GLY A 344 -1.73 14.72 -0.41
CA GLY A 344 -2.34 13.86 -1.41
C GLY A 344 -1.47 12.69 -1.81
N GLY A 345 -2.06 11.80 -2.63
CA GLY A 345 -1.36 10.69 -3.25
C GLY A 345 -1.76 10.52 -4.72
N GLY A 346 -0.80 10.10 -5.55
CA GLY A 346 -1.02 9.83 -6.97
C GLY A 346 -0.21 8.64 -7.44
N THR A 347 -0.43 8.21 -8.69
CA THR A 347 0.30 7.11 -9.34
C THR A 347 1.36 7.68 -10.27
N ILE A 348 2.62 7.31 -10.06
CA ILE A 348 3.75 7.73 -10.90
C ILE A 348 3.58 7.15 -12.30
N THR A 349 3.64 8.01 -13.33
CA THR A 349 3.52 7.62 -14.74
C THR A 349 4.82 7.80 -15.49
N GLU A 350 5.57 8.87 -15.21
CA GLU A 350 6.76 9.26 -15.97
C GLU A 350 7.88 9.72 -15.01
N ILE A 351 9.10 9.59 -15.48
CA ILE A 351 10.33 10.06 -14.83
C ILE A 351 10.82 11.28 -15.60
N LEU A 352 11.20 12.35 -14.90
CA LEU A 352 11.66 13.61 -15.46
C LEU A 352 13.13 13.88 -15.15
#